data_4d9bcbc831d773a68c4acccd1d464d79
#
_entry.id   4d9bcbc831d773a68c4acccd1d464d79
#
_cell.length_a   1.000
_cell.length_b   1.000
_cell.length_c   1.000
_cell.angle_alpha   90.00
_cell.angle_beta   90.00
_cell.angle_gamma   90.00
#
_symmetry.space_group_name_H-M   'P 1'
#
loop_
_entity.id
_entity.type
_entity.pdbx_description
1 polymer ?
#
loop_
_entity_poly.entity_id
_entity_poly.type
_entity_poly.pdbx_seq_one_letter_code
_entity_poly.pdbx_strand_id
1 'polypeptide(L)'
;MSELVEQKQNKKYYLQELGIYAYNSLKNNVETIKTPDFAHRELKSPILRKLMWITSKRFIQFEKKDKKFSIIISLGIIILGTIFCGLNGFYSFLLFFMEISQYNLELFFQILISLSFIANFFIFFIIIEGISRFFYKKNENIIDFLVSFAIILYPLILFLLIHLIFKWVNLLNVSIFNLLDNVLLIIFQVWSLWLLSYSLCVKKGLKIESSLIISLLLHYGGFTIILIFLV
;
A
#
# COMPACT_ATOMS: atom_id res chain seq x y z
N MET A 1 23.15 33.19 8.60
CA MET A 1 22.96 32.59 9.94
C MET A 1 21.77 31.64 9.86
N SER A 2 21.90 30.45 10.42
CA SER A 2 20.83 29.45 10.29
C SER A 2 19.61 29.88 11.11
N GLU A 3 18.41 29.71 10.60
CA GLU A 3 17.12 29.96 11.27
C GLU A 3 16.92 29.13 12.56
N LEU A 4 17.94 28.36 12.96
CA LEU A 4 17.89 27.45 14.10
C LEU A 4 18.42 28.06 15.39
N VAL A 5 19.33 29.06 15.31
CA VAL A 5 20.04 29.60 16.46
C VAL A 5 20.19 31.13 16.34
N GLU A 6 19.84 31.84 17.39
CA GLU A 6 20.00 33.28 17.52
C GLU A 6 21.03 33.61 18.58
N GLN A 7 21.99 34.54 18.27
CA GLN A 7 22.94 35.08 19.23
C GLN A 7 22.40 36.39 19.80
N LYS A 8 22.15 36.45 21.11
CA LYS A 8 21.75 37.67 21.81
C LYS A 8 22.97 38.51 22.23
N GLN A 9 22.74 39.77 22.60
CA GLN A 9 23.78 40.77 22.99
C GLN A 9 24.76 40.28 24.07
N ASN A 10 24.37 39.28 24.87
CA ASN A 10 25.20 38.69 25.93
C ASN A 10 26.17 37.60 25.41
N LYS A 11 26.36 37.47 24.08
CA LYS A 11 27.17 36.44 23.41
C LYS A 11 26.71 34.99 23.66
N LYS A 12 25.54 34.78 24.26
CA LYS A 12 24.96 33.44 24.41
C LYS A 12 24.08 33.09 23.21
N TYR A 13 24.11 31.83 22.82
CA TYR A 13 23.30 31.30 21.74
C TYR A 13 21.99 30.74 22.30
N TYR A 14 20.89 31.05 21.66
CA TYR A 14 19.57 30.56 22.02
C TYR A 14 18.99 29.84 20.82
N LEU A 15 18.36 28.68 21.09
CA LEU A 15 17.62 27.97 20.07
C LEU A 15 16.36 28.74 19.72
N GLN A 16 16.15 29.05 18.47
CA GLN A 16 14.87 29.55 17.97
C GLN A 16 13.82 28.42 17.98
N GLU A 17 12.54 28.73 17.76
CA GLU A 17 11.46 27.75 17.81
C GLU A 17 11.74 26.52 16.93
N LEU A 18 12.30 26.72 15.78
CA LEU A 18 12.70 25.65 14.85
C LEU A 18 13.86 24.80 15.40
N GLY A 19 14.80 25.41 16.10
CA GLY A 19 15.90 24.71 16.77
C GLY A 19 15.42 23.93 18.00
N ILE A 20 14.47 24.44 18.76
CA ILE A 20 13.82 23.74 19.88
C ILE A 20 13.04 22.54 19.35
N TYR A 21 12.31 22.73 18.26
CA TYR A 21 11.56 21.63 17.61
C TYR A 21 12.50 20.52 17.12
N ALA A 22 13.58 20.89 16.44
CA ALA A 22 14.58 19.93 15.97
C ALA A 22 15.26 19.18 17.13
N TYR A 23 15.61 19.91 18.22
CA TYR A 23 16.19 19.31 19.43
C TYR A 23 15.23 18.32 20.09
N ASN A 24 13.96 18.71 20.27
CA ASN A 24 12.95 17.84 20.87
C ASN A 24 12.64 16.61 19.98
N SER A 25 12.69 16.78 18.67
CA SER A 25 12.52 15.70 17.72
C SER A 25 13.68 14.70 17.78
N LEU A 26 14.90 15.18 17.96
CA LEU A 26 16.08 14.33 18.15
C LEU A 26 16.09 13.65 19.52
N LYS A 27 15.60 14.33 20.56
CA LYS A 27 15.56 13.81 21.94
C LYS A 27 14.46 12.77 22.13
N ASN A 28 13.31 12.93 21.46
CA ASN A 28 12.12 12.07 21.62
C ASN A 28 12.05 10.89 20.67
N ASN A 29 13.15 10.52 20.05
CA ASN A 29 13.31 9.47 19.05
C ASN A 29 13.11 9.91 17.59
N VAL A 30 14.10 9.53 16.83
CA VAL A 30 14.30 9.66 15.39
C VAL A 30 13.07 9.32 14.51
N GLU A 31 12.03 8.73 15.07
CA GLU A 31 10.79 8.41 14.34
C GLU A 31 9.99 9.62 13.87
N THR A 32 10.06 10.75 14.59
CA THR A 32 9.34 11.97 14.18
C THR A 32 10.00 12.71 13.02
N ILE A 33 11.32 12.54 12.84
CA ILE A 33 12.05 13.10 11.69
C ILE A 33 11.84 12.25 10.43
N LYS A 34 11.44 10.98 10.60
CA LYS A 34 11.18 10.05 9.50
C LYS A 34 9.79 10.20 8.88
N THR A 35 8.89 10.96 9.49
CA THR A 35 7.62 11.28 8.83
C THR A 35 7.91 12.29 7.71
N PRO A 36 7.64 11.92 6.44
CA PRO A 36 7.84 12.86 5.34
C PRO A 36 7.05 14.14 5.59
N ASP A 37 7.59 15.27 5.18
CA ASP A 37 6.97 16.60 5.24
C ASP A 37 5.54 16.68 4.64
N PHE A 38 5.15 15.65 3.86
CA PHE A 38 3.77 15.50 3.39
C PHE A 38 2.74 15.45 4.51
N ALA A 39 3.12 14.99 5.71
CA ALA A 39 2.19 14.96 6.86
C ALA A 39 1.87 16.37 7.37
N HIS A 40 2.73 17.34 7.09
CA HIS A 40 2.62 18.73 7.55
C HIS A 40 2.41 19.74 6.42
N ARG A 41 2.68 19.40 5.15
CA ARG A 41 2.25 20.27 4.05
C ARG A 41 0.75 20.29 4.01
N GLU A 42 0.17 21.41 4.41
CA GLU A 42 -1.24 21.71 4.15
C GLU A 42 -1.46 21.65 2.64
N LEU A 43 -2.03 20.53 2.20
CA LEU A 43 -2.45 20.39 0.81
C LEU A 43 -3.49 21.49 0.55
N LYS A 44 -3.16 22.44 -0.30
CA LYS A 44 -4.02 23.57 -0.69
C LYS A 44 -5.37 23.09 -1.26
N SER A 45 -5.43 21.86 -1.78
CA SER A 45 -6.66 21.28 -2.31
C SER A 45 -7.44 20.51 -1.21
N PRO A 46 -8.69 20.92 -0.90
CA PRO A 46 -9.53 20.22 0.07
C PRO A 46 -9.87 18.78 -0.37
N ILE A 47 -9.88 18.51 -1.67
CA ILE A 47 -10.13 17.19 -2.25
C ILE A 47 -8.94 16.27 -1.97
N LEU A 48 -7.71 16.71 -2.27
CA LEU A 48 -6.49 15.93 -1.97
C LEU A 48 -6.32 15.68 -0.47
N ARG A 49 -6.68 16.65 0.39
CA ARG A 49 -6.65 16.48 1.83
C ARG A 49 -7.64 15.41 2.31
N LYS A 50 -8.86 15.35 1.73
CA LYS A 50 -9.85 14.31 2.03
C LYS A 50 -9.40 12.95 1.51
N LEU A 51 -8.83 12.88 0.31
CA LEU A 51 -8.31 11.67 -0.30
C LEU A 51 -7.14 11.09 0.51
N MET A 52 -6.21 11.94 0.94
CA MET A 52 -5.12 11.54 1.83
C MET A 52 -5.60 11.18 3.24
N TRP A 53 -6.70 11.78 3.73
CA TRP A 53 -7.31 11.41 4.99
C TRP A 53 -7.89 9.99 4.97
N ILE A 54 -8.49 9.57 3.84
CA ILE A 54 -9.02 8.22 3.65
C ILE A 54 -7.88 7.20 3.51
N THR A 55 -6.76 7.58 2.89
CA THR A 55 -5.78 6.61 2.39
C THR A 55 -4.59 6.35 3.31
N SER A 56 -4.14 7.29 4.14
CA SER A 56 -2.80 7.10 4.70
C SER A 56 -2.70 7.10 6.23
N LYS A 57 -3.27 8.08 6.90
CA LYS A 57 -2.97 8.24 8.33
C LYS A 57 -3.68 7.24 9.22
N ARG A 58 -4.95 6.93 8.96
CA ARG A 58 -5.71 6.06 9.86
C ARG A 58 -5.34 4.60 9.69
N PHE A 59 -5.22 4.11 8.45
CA PHE A 59 -4.94 2.68 8.19
C PHE A 59 -3.55 2.24 8.65
N ILE A 60 -2.53 3.05 8.44
CA ILE A 60 -1.15 2.70 8.83
C ILE A 60 -0.84 3.10 10.29
N GLN A 61 -1.51 4.11 10.85
CA GLN A 61 -1.37 4.49 12.25
C GLN A 61 -2.23 3.66 13.20
N PHE A 62 -3.27 2.97 12.74
CA PHE A 62 -4.02 2.00 13.56
C PHE A 62 -3.11 0.94 14.17
N GLU A 63 -2.04 0.57 13.47
CA GLU A 63 -1.06 -0.41 13.91
C GLU A 63 -0.26 0.00 15.15
N LYS A 64 -0.08 1.30 15.37
CA LYS A 64 0.65 1.78 16.57
C LYS A 64 -0.14 1.61 17.86
N LYS A 65 -1.47 1.55 17.81
CA LYS A 65 -2.33 1.55 18.99
C LYS A 65 -2.63 0.16 19.52
N ASP A 66 -2.76 -0.84 18.62
CA ASP A 66 -3.10 -2.21 19.04
C ASP A 66 -2.59 -3.25 18.03
N LYS A 67 -1.42 -3.86 18.32
CA LYS A 67 -0.79 -4.87 17.46
C LYS A 67 -1.70 -6.08 17.19
N LYS A 68 -2.48 -6.51 18.19
CA LYS A 68 -3.38 -7.66 18.03
C LYS A 68 -4.49 -7.36 17.03
N PHE A 69 -5.08 -6.19 17.11
CA PHE A 69 -6.13 -5.75 16.19
C PHE A 69 -5.62 -5.64 14.75
N SER A 70 -4.41 -5.11 14.57
CA SER A 70 -3.78 -5.02 13.25
C SER A 70 -3.53 -6.38 12.62
N ILE A 71 -3.08 -7.36 13.40
CA ILE A 71 -2.88 -8.75 12.93
C ILE A 71 -4.22 -9.36 12.50
N ILE A 72 -5.28 -9.16 13.28
CA ILE A 72 -6.62 -9.69 12.97
C ILE A 72 -7.14 -9.10 11.65
N ILE A 73 -7.00 -7.78 11.46
CA ILE A 73 -7.38 -7.12 10.20
C ILE A 73 -6.58 -7.69 9.03
N SER A 74 -5.27 -7.83 9.18
CA SER A 74 -4.40 -8.35 8.12
C SER A 74 -4.76 -9.78 7.72
N LEU A 75 -5.03 -10.63 8.69
CA LEU A 75 -5.52 -11.98 8.44
C LEU A 75 -6.89 -11.97 7.74
N GLY A 76 -7.81 -11.10 8.20
CA GLY A 76 -9.11 -10.91 7.55
C GLY A 76 -8.99 -10.50 6.09
N ILE A 77 -8.09 -9.58 5.77
CA ILE A 77 -7.79 -9.13 4.41
C ILE A 77 -7.30 -10.30 3.54
N ILE A 78 -6.36 -11.10 4.04
CA ILE A 78 -5.82 -12.25 3.29
C ILE A 78 -6.92 -13.30 3.06
N ILE A 79 -7.70 -13.63 4.07
CA ILE A 79 -8.79 -14.59 3.96
C ILE A 79 -9.85 -14.11 2.97
N LEU A 80 -10.31 -12.87 3.07
CA LEU A 80 -11.30 -12.31 2.15
C LEU A 80 -10.77 -12.25 0.72
N GLY A 81 -9.52 -11.85 0.52
CA GLY A 81 -8.88 -11.84 -0.79
C GLY A 81 -8.83 -13.24 -1.41
N THR A 82 -8.47 -14.25 -0.61
CA THR A 82 -8.44 -15.66 -1.03
C THR A 82 -9.82 -16.14 -1.48
N ILE A 83 -10.85 -15.87 -0.68
CA ILE A 83 -12.24 -16.26 -0.99
C ILE A 83 -12.73 -15.56 -2.26
N PHE A 84 -12.55 -14.24 -2.35
CA PHE A 84 -13.04 -13.47 -3.49
C PHE A 84 -12.30 -13.79 -4.79
N CYS A 85 -10.99 -14.09 -4.75
CA CYS A 85 -10.28 -14.57 -5.93
C CYS A 85 -10.86 -15.88 -6.45
N GLY A 86 -11.14 -16.85 -5.58
CA GLY A 86 -11.75 -18.11 -5.96
C GLY A 86 -13.16 -17.95 -6.53
N LEU A 87 -14.02 -17.16 -5.88
CA LEU A 87 -15.41 -16.93 -6.32
C LEU A 87 -15.49 -16.19 -7.66
N ASN A 88 -14.57 -15.26 -7.91
CA ASN A 88 -14.51 -14.52 -9.17
C ASN A 88 -13.80 -15.29 -10.27
N GLY A 89 -12.95 -16.26 -9.96
CA GLY A 89 -12.09 -16.94 -10.92
C GLY A 89 -10.88 -16.10 -11.32
N PHE A 90 -10.41 -15.21 -10.45
CA PHE A 90 -9.25 -14.36 -10.69
C PHE A 90 -7.95 -14.99 -10.19
N TYR A 91 -7.01 -15.17 -11.08
CA TYR A 91 -5.62 -15.43 -10.72
C TYR A 91 -4.93 -14.13 -10.32
N SER A 92 -4.31 -14.11 -9.15
CA SER A 92 -3.63 -12.93 -8.62
C SER A 92 -2.13 -12.98 -8.95
N PHE A 93 -1.61 -11.90 -9.53
CA PHE A 93 -0.18 -11.71 -9.78
C PHE A 93 0.24 -10.28 -9.46
N LEU A 94 1.07 -10.10 -8.43
CA LEU A 94 1.43 -8.80 -7.85
C LEU A 94 0.17 -7.96 -7.53
N LEU A 95 -0.06 -6.87 -8.25
CA LEU A 95 -1.25 -6.01 -8.12
C LEU A 95 -2.26 -6.22 -9.24
N PHE A 96 -2.09 -7.28 -10.04
CA PHE A 96 -2.97 -7.58 -11.16
C PHE A 96 -3.86 -8.78 -10.87
N PHE A 97 -5.04 -8.75 -11.46
CA PHE A 97 -5.97 -9.85 -11.50
C PHE A 97 -6.23 -10.24 -12.94
N MET A 98 -6.09 -11.52 -13.22
CA MET A 98 -6.35 -12.09 -14.54
C MET A 98 -7.56 -13.02 -14.43
N GLU A 99 -8.61 -12.70 -15.15
CA GLU A 99 -9.81 -13.53 -15.18
C GLU A 99 -9.55 -14.80 -16.00
N ILE A 100 -9.86 -15.95 -15.42
CA ILE A 100 -9.85 -17.22 -16.12
C ILE A 100 -11.25 -17.44 -16.68
N SER A 101 -11.39 -17.28 -17.99
CA SER A 101 -12.69 -17.29 -18.71
C SER A 101 -13.36 -18.67 -18.84
N GLN A 102 -13.14 -19.58 -17.90
CA GLN A 102 -13.82 -20.88 -17.89
C GLN A 102 -15.11 -20.76 -17.06
N TYR A 103 -16.24 -20.81 -17.72
CA TYR A 103 -17.58 -20.65 -17.13
C TYR A 103 -17.95 -21.71 -16.07
N ASN A 104 -17.26 -22.85 -16.03
CA ASN A 104 -17.47 -23.90 -15.02
C ASN A 104 -16.13 -24.42 -14.53
N LEU A 105 -15.48 -23.66 -13.67
CA LEU A 105 -14.29 -24.13 -12.98
C LEU A 105 -14.69 -25.26 -11.99
N GLU A 106 -14.09 -26.43 -12.17
CA GLU A 106 -14.17 -27.48 -11.17
C GLU A 106 -13.71 -26.95 -9.79
N LEU A 107 -14.29 -27.45 -8.73
CA LEU A 107 -14.00 -27.02 -7.35
C LEU A 107 -12.49 -27.03 -7.05
N PHE A 108 -11.77 -28.00 -7.60
CA PHE A 108 -10.32 -28.11 -7.46
C PHE A 108 -9.58 -26.88 -8.04
N PHE A 109 -9.96 -26.43 -9.24
CA PHE A 109 -9.37 -25.23 -9.84
C PHE A 109 -9.74 -23.96 -9.10
N GLN A 110 -10.97 -23.86 -8.57
CA GLN A 110 -11.34 -22.71 -7.72
C GLN A 110 -10.48 -22.63 -6.47
N ILE A 111 -10.17 -23.76 -5.83
CA ILE A 111 -9.28 -23.82 -4.68
C ILE A 111 -7.86 -23.39 -5.07
N LEU A 112 -7.33 -23.87 -6.20
CA LEU A 112 -6.00 -23.46 -6.68
C LEU A 112 -5.92 -21.95 -6.95
N ILE A 113 -6.94 -21.38 -7.58
CA ILE A 113 -7.05 -19.95 -7.83
C ILE A 113 -7.11 -19.17 -6.51
N SER A 114 -7.91 -19.64 -5.57
CA SER A 114 -7.95 -19.03 -4.23
C SER A 114 -6.57 -19.01 -3.56
N LEU A 115 -5.87 -20.13 -3.59
CA LEU A 115 -4.53 -20.26 -3.02
C LEU A 115 -3.49 -19.38 -3.74
N SER A 116 -3.71 -19.05 -5.03
CA SER A 116 -2.83 -18.15 -5.77
C SER A 116 -2.73 -16.77 -5.11
N PHE A 117 -3.81 -16.28 -4.48
CA PHE A 117 -3.79 -15.01 -3.77
C PHE A 117 -2.82 -15.03 -2.57
N ILE A 118 -2.82 -16.11 -1.79
CA ILE A 118 -1.90 -16.28 -0.65
C ILE A 118 -0.45 -16.37 -1.16
N ALA A 119 -0.21 -17.20 -2.19
CA ALA A 119 1.11 -17.34 -2.78
C ALA A 119 1.62 -15.99 -3.32
N ASN A 120 0.77 -15.26 -4.04
CA ASN A 120 1.07 -13.94 -4.54
C ASN A 120 1.39 -12.93 -3.42
N PHE A 121 0.63 -12.95 -2.33
CA PHE A 121 0.89 -12.11 -1.17
C PHE A 121 2.31 -12.29 -0.64
N PHE A 122 2.74 -13.54 -0.45
CA PHE A 122 4.09 -13.83 0.05
C PHE A 122 5.18 -13.51 -0.97
N ILE A 123 4.97 -13.85 -2.26
CA ILE A 123 5.92 -13.54 -3.33
C ILE A 123 6.11 -12.02 -3.42
N PHE A 124 5.03 -11.27 -3.44
CA PHE A 124 5.05 -9.81 -3.52
C PHE A 124 5.76 -9.20 -2.32
N PHE A 125 5.46 -9.69 -1.10
CA PHE A 125 6.14 -9.28 0.11
C PHE A 125 7.64 -9.56 0.06
N ILE A 126 8.06 -10.77 -0.35
CA ILE A 126 9.47 -11.16 -0.46
C ILE A 126 10.22 -10.28 -1.46
N ILE A 127 9.62 -9.98 -2.60
CA ILE A 127 10.23 -9.10 -3.61
C ILE A 127 10.49 -7.71 -3.01
N ILE A 128 9.49 -7.11 -2.36
CA ILE A 128 9.61 -5.77 -1.77
C ILE A 128 10.61 -5.76 -0.61
N GLU A 129 10.56 -6.76 0.25
CA GLU A 129 11.51 -6.91 1.36
C GLU A 129 12.93 -7.09 0.83
N GLY A 130 13.10 -7.91 -0.22
CA GLY A 130 14.38 -8.11 -0.89
C GLY A 130 14.93 -6.82 -1.49
N ILE A 131 14.12 -6.06 -2.22
CA ILE A 131 14.52 -4.75 -2.77
C ILE A 131 14.92 -3.77 -1.65
N SER A 132 14.11 -3.70 -0.58
CA SER A 132 14.35 -2.80 0.55
C SER A 132 15.66 -3.13 1.27
N ARG A 133 15.99 -4.40 1.42
CA ARG A 133 17.24 -4.85 2.06
C ARG A 133 18.45 -4.69 1.17
N PHE A 134 18.36 -5.17 -0.06
CA PHE A 134 19.50 -5.24 -0.96
C PHE A 134 19.94 -3.85 -1.43
N PHE A 135 18.99 -3.04 -1.89
CA PHE A 135 19.32 -1.72 -2.45
C PHE A 135 19.39 -0.60 -1.40
N TYR A 136 18.58 -0.67 -0.34
CA TYR A 136 18.45 0.41 0.63
C TYR A 136 19.00 0.08 2.01
N LYS A 137 19.49 -1.15 2.23
CA LYS A 137 20.08 -1.63 3.50
C LYS A 137 19.14 -1.39 4.70
N LYS A 138 17.83 -1.48 4.50
CA LYS A 138 16.80 -1.28 5.53
C LYS A 138 16.37 -2.61 6.12
N ASN A 139 16.69 -2.82 7.39
CA ASN A 139 16.50 -4.09 8.11
C ASN A 139 15.50 -3.94 9.27
N GLU A 140 14.56 -3.01 9.17
CA GLU A 140 13.57 -2.75 10.22
C GLU A 140 12.52 -3.86 10.31
N ASN A 141 11.84 -3.94 11.46
CA ASN A 141 10.88 -4.99 11.86
C ASN A 141 10.05 -5.60 10.74
N ILE A 142 10.45 -6.81 10.32
CA ILE A 142 9.82 -7.55 9.21
C ILE A 142 8.35 -7.84 9.51
N ILE A 143 8.04 -8.22 10.76
CA ILE A 143 6.69 -8.61 11.18
C ILE A 143 5.74 -7.42 11.11
N ASP A 144 6.16 -6.26 11.61
CA ASP A 144 5.34 -5.04 11.56
C ASP A 144 5.12 -4.58 10.12
N PHE A 145 6.10 -4.80 9.23
CA PHE A 145 5.94 -4.53 7.81
C PHE A 145 5.02 -5.54 7.13
N LEU A 146 5.13 -6.83 7.44
CA LEU A 146 4.26 -7.88 6.90
C LEU A 146 2.78 -7.61 7.22
N VAL A 147 2.49 -7.21 8.46
CA VAL A 147 1.13 -6.87 8.90
C VAL A 147 0.60 -5.66 8.13
N SER A 148 1.39 -4.59 8.00
CA SER A 148 0.97 -3.41 7.24
C SER A 148 0.89 -3.68 5.73
N PHE A 149 1.64 -4.66 5.24
CA PHE A 149 1.64 -5.05 3.83
C PHE A 149 0.29 -5.63 3.38
N ALA A 150 -0.39 -6.39 4.25
CA ALA A 150 -1.73 -6.89 3.95
C ALA A 150 -2.72 -5.73 3.69
N ILE A 151 -2.58 -4.61 4.42
CA ILE A 151 -3.46 -3.43 4.27
C ILE A 151 -3.31 -2.79 2.88
N ILE A 152 -2.15 -2.93 2.24
CA ILE A 152 -1.92 -2.42 0.87
C ILE A 152 -2.85 -3.09 -0.14
N LEU A 153 -3.22 -4.35 0.09
CA LEU A 153 -4.12 -5.10 -0.79
C LEU A 153 -5.61 -4.81 -0.54
N TYR A 154 -5.94 -4.08 0.54
CA TYR A 154 -7.33 -3.77 0.88
C TYR A 154 -8.14 -3.15 -0.26
N PRO A 155 -7.63 -2.14 -1.02
CA PRO A 155 -8.38 -1.59 -2.15
C PRO A 155 -8.69 -2.64 -3.21
N LEU A 156 -7.75 -3.54 -3.50
CA LEU A 156 -7.96 -4.60 -4.48
C LEU A 156 -9.02 -5.60 -4.04
N ILE A 157 -9.14 -5.87 -2.74
CA ILE A 157 -10.19 -6.73 -2.20
C ILE A 157 -11.56 -6.05 -2.31
N LEU A 158 -11.64 -4.73 -2.12
CA LEU A 158 -12.85 -3.97 -2.37
C LEU A 158 -13.27 -4.06 -3.85
N PHE A 159 -12.32 -3.98 -4.77
CA PHE A 159 -12.60 -4.20 -6.19
C PHE A 159 -13.18 -5.61 -6.41
N LEU A 160 -12.54 -6.66 -5.89
CA LEU A 160 -13.02 -8.04 -6.03
C LEU A 160 -14.45 -8.22 -5.51
N LEU A 161 -14.80 -7.55 -4.41
CA LEU A 161 -16.17 -7.56 -3.87
C LEU A 161 -17.15 -6.88 -4.83
N ILE A 162 -16.80 -5.72 -5.37
CA ILE A 162 -17.67 -4.98 -6.32
C ILE A 162 -17.84 -5.80 -7.60
N HIS A 163 -16.77 -6.34 -8.14
CA HIS A 163 -16.81 -7.22 -9.31
C HIS A 163 -17.71 -8.44 -9.08
N LEU A 164 -17.61 -9.09 -7.91
CA LEU A 164 -18.46 -10.21 -7.54
C LEU A 164 -19.94 -9.82 -7.54
N ILE A 165 -20.28 -8.64 -7.02
CA ILE A 165 -21.65 -8.13 -7.03
C ILE A 165 -22.12 -7.90 -8.48
N PHE A 166 -21.29 -7.27 -9.33
CA PHE A 166 -21.62 -7.06 -10.73
C PHE A 166 -21.84 -8.38 -11.48
N LYS A 167 -21.02 -9.39 -11.19
CA LYS A 167 -21.14 -10.73 -11.74
C LYS A 167 -22.43 -11.42 -11.30
N TRP A 168 -22.79 -11.39 -10.03
CA TRP A 168 -24.01 -12.01 -9.51
C TRP A 168 -25.29 -11.37 -10.04
N VAL A 169 -25.28 -10.06 -10.25
CA VAL A 169 -26.44 -9.34 -10.80
C VAL A 169 -26.44 -9.36 -12.34
N ASN A 170 -25.47 -10.04 -12.97
CA ASN A 170 -25.29 -10.12 -14.42
C ASN A 170 -25.08 -8.76 -15.12
N LEU A 171 -24.59 -7.75 -14.40
CA LEU A 171 -24.32 -6.42 -14.94
C LEU A 171 -23.13 -6.41 -15.90
N LEU A 172 -22.17 -7.31 -15.74
CA LEU A 172 -20.98 -7.42 -16.60
C LEU A 172 -21.32 -7.74 -18.06
N ASN A 173 -22.51 -8.29 -18.33
CA ASN A 173 -23.02 -8.53 -19.69
C ASN A 173 -23.39 -7.24 -20.41
N VAL A 174 -23.55 -6.13 -19.68
CA VAL A 174 -23.85 -4.82 -20.23
C VAL A 174 -22.55 -4.06 -20.43
N SER A 175 -22.28 -3.64 -21.66
CA SER A 175 -21.00 -3.03 -22.08
C SER A 175 -20.55 -1.86 -21.19
N ILE A 176 -21.50 -1.01 -20.73
CA ILE A 176 -21.17 0.14 -19.87
C ILE A 176 -20.68 -0.29 -18.48
N PHE A 177 -21.25 -1.35 -17.90
CA PHE A 177 -20.82 -1.86 -16.59
C PHE A 177 -19.49 -2.61 -16.68
N ASN A 178 -19.25 -3.31 -17.80
CA ASN A 178 -17.95 -3.94 -18.04
C ASN A 178 -16.84 -2.86 -18.16
N LEU A 179 -17.11 -1.77 -18.90
CA LEU A 179 -16.18 -0.64 -18.95
C LEU A 179 -15.96 -0.02 -17.57
N LEU A 180 -17.02 0.16 -16.78
CA LEU A 180 -16.95 0.71 -15.42
C LEU A 180 -16.11 -0.21 -14.50
N ASP A 181 -16.27 -1.51 -14.60
CA ASP A 181 -15.50 -2.50 -13.83
C ASP A 181 -14.00 -2.39 -14.12
N ASN A 182 -13.62 -2.30 -15.39
CA ASN A 182 -12.22 -2.09 -15.80
C ASN A 182 -11.65 -0.76 -15.27
N VAL A 183 -12.43 0.32 -15.31
CA VAL A 183 -12.02 1.63 -14.77
C VAL A 183 -11.84 1.54 -13.25
N LEU A 184 -12.76 0.87 -12.55
CA LEU A 184 -12.65 0.63 -11.11
C LEU A 184 -11.40 -0.17 -10.77
N LEU A 185 -11.07 -1.21 -11.52
CA LEU A 185 -9.84 -1.99 -11.33
C LEU A 185 -8.61 -1.06 -11.34
N ILE A 186 -8.50 -0.19 -12.34
CA ILE A 186 -7.38 0.76 -12.46
C ILE A 186 -7.34 1.71 -11.25
N ILE A 187 -8.49 2.26 -10.84
CA ILE A 187 -8.58 3.17 -9.68
C ILE A 187 -8.09 2.47 -8.40
N PHE A 188 -8.53 1.24 -8.16
CA PHE A 188 -8.13 0.48 -6.97
C PHE A 188 -6.66 0.03 -7.03
N GLN A 189 -6.12 -0.26 -8.22
CA GLN A 189 -4.69 -0.52 -8.41
C GLN A 189 -3.85 0.72 -8.08
N VAL A 190 -4.22 1.90 -8.61
CA VAL A 190 -3.54 3.16 -8.29
C VAL A 190 -3.60 3.46 -6.79
N TRP A 191 -4.73 3.18 -6.15
CA TRP A 191 -4.84 3.34 -4.70
C TRP A 191 -3.92 2.38 -3.95
N SER A 192 -3.84 1.10 -4.34
CA SER A 192 -2.90 0.14 -3.74
C SER A 192 -1.44 0.54 -3.94
N LEU A 193 -1.07 1.05 -5.12
CA LEU A 193 0.26 1.60 -5.38
C LEU A 193 0.62 2.77 -4.47
N TRP A 194 -0.35 3.66 -4.24
CA TRP A 194 -0.17 4.77 -3.31
C TRP A 194 0.06 4.29 -1.89
N LEU A 195 -0.75 3.33 -1.41
CA LEU A 195 -0.58 2.73 -0.08
C LEU A 195 0.77 2.01 0.04
N LEU A 196 1.22 1.31 -1.00
CA LEU A 196 2.53 0.68 -1.04
C LEU A 196 3.65 1.71 -0.89
N SER A 197 3.64 2.77 -1.70
CA SER A 197 4.65 3.83 -1.63
C SER A 197 4.69 4.48 -0.26
N TYR A 198 3.53 4.76 0.32
CA TYR A 198 3.42 5.35 1.64
C TYR A 198 3.91 4.39 2.75
N SER A 199 3.56 3.11 2.66
CA SER A 199 4.01 2.08 3.61
C SER A 199 5.53 1.93 3.58
N LEU A 200 6.15 1.89 2.40
CA LEU A 200 7.60 1.85 2.24
C LEU A 200 8.29 3.08 2.86
N CYS A 201 7.70 4.26 2.68
CA CYS A 201 8.22 5.47 3.27
C CYS A 201 8.15 5.45 4.80
N VAL A 202 7.00 5.06 5.37
CA VAL A 202 6.77 5.11 6.83
C VAL A 202 7.42 3.94 7.55
N LYS A 203 7.32 2.71 7.00
CA LYS A 203 7.79 1.49 7.68
C LYS A 203 9.24 1.15 7.41
N LYS A 204 9.72 1.44 6.20
CA LYS A 204 11.12 1.19 5.81
C LYS A 204 11.97 2.46 5.86
N GLY A 205 11.39 3.62 6.16
CA GLY A 205 12.12 4.89 6.22
C GLY A 205 12.79 5.26 4.89
N LEU A 206 12.17 4.90 3.76
CA LEU A 206 12.64 5.28 2.43
C LEU A 206 12.20 6.71 2.11
N LYS A 207 12.97 7.39 1.26
CA LYS A 207 12.52 8.66 0.67
C LYS A 207 11.30 8.39 -0.21
N ILE A 208 10.39 9.37 -0.30
CA ILE A 208 9.16 9.21 -1.06
C ILE A 208 9.42 8.93 -2.55
N GLU A 209 10.44 9.57 -3.12
CA GLU A 209 10.84 9.37 -4.51
C GLU A 209 11.27 7.91 -4.74
N SER A 210 12.09 7.37 -3.84
CA SER A 210 12.54 5.97 -3.91
C SER A 210 11.37 5.00 -3.72
N SER A 211 10.45 5.31 -2.81
CA SER A 211 9.25 4.50 -2.56
C SER A 211 8.33 4.47 -3.78
N LEU A 212 8.13 5.62 -4.44
CA LEU A 212 7.36 5.73 -5.66
C LEU A 212 8.00 4.95 -6.82
N ILE A 213 9.33 5.10 -6.99
CA ILE A 213 10.08 4.38 -8.03
C ILE A 213 9.92 2.87 -7.84
N ILE A 214 10.09 2.36 -6.62
CA ILE A 214 9.93 0.92 -6.33
C ILE A 214 8.51 0.46 -6.67
N SER A 215 7.49 1.20 -6.23
CA SER A 215 6.09 0.85 -6.45
C SER A 215 5.74 0.84 -7.94
N LEU A 216 6.18 1.84 -8.70
CA LEU A 216 5.97 1.92 -10.14
C LEU A 216 6.76 0.84 -10.89
N LEU A 217 8.01 0.57 -10.51
CA LEU A 217 8.84 -0.47 -11.11
C LEU A 217 8.19 -1.84 -10.94
N LEU A 218 7.65 -2.14 -9.76
CA LEU A 218 6.94 -3.39 -9.49
C LEU A 218 5.63 -3.46 -10.28
N HIS A 219 4.89 -2.37 -10.40
CA HIS A 219 3.66 -2.34 -11.18
C HIS A 219 3.95 -2.55 -12.67
N TYR A 220 4.79 -1.71 -13.27
CA TYR A 220 5.11 -1.83 -14.69
C TYR A 220 5.90 -3.10 -15.02
N GLY A 221 6.79 -3.54 -14.12
CA GLY A 221 7.48 -4.82 -14.26
C GLY A 221 6.51 -6.00 -14.26
N GLY A 222 5.55 -6.00 -13.33
CA GLY A 222 4.48 -7.00 -13.28
C GLY A 222 3.63 -7.01 -14.56
N PHE A 223 3.24 -5.82 -15.04
CA PHE A 223 2.50 -5.69 -16.30
C PHE A 223 3.29 -6.23 -17.49
N THR A 224 4.58 -5.91 -17.59
CA THR A 224 5.46 -6.40 -18.65
C THR A 224 5.58 -7.92 -18.63
N ILE A 225 5.72 -8.52 -17.43
CA ILE A 225 5.76 -9.97 -17.27
C ILE A 225 4.46 -10.59 -17.79
N ILE A 226 3.30 -10.05 -17.38
CA ILE A 226 2.00 -10.52 -17.86
C ILE A 226 1.91 -10.46 -19.39
N LEU A 227 2.33 -9.36 -20.02
CA LEU A 227 2.31 -9.22 -21.47
C LEU A 227 3.18 -10.27 -22.17
N ILE A 228 4.39 -10.56 -21.64
CA ILE A 228 5.29 -11.56 -22.23
C ILE A 228 4.68 -12.96 -22.17
N PHE A 229 3.93 -13.30 -21.11
CA PHE A 229 3.35 -14.62 -20.94
C PHE A 229 1.96 -14.78 -21.56
N LEU A 230 1.28 -13.68 -21.92
CA LEU A 230 -0.04 -13.70 -22.56
C LEU A 230 0.04 -13.58 -24.09
N VAL A 231 1.18 -13.18 -24.66
CA VAL A 231 1.47 -13.15 -26.09
C VAL A 231 2.25 -14.39 -26.50
#